data_f645267e101687bab2e1b879b33a3ec0
#
_entry.id   f645267e101687bab2e1b879b33a3ec0
#
_cell.length_a   1.000
_cell.length_b   1.000
_cell.length_c   1.000
_cell.angle_alpha   90.00
_cell.angle_beta   90.00
_cell.angle_gamma   90.00
#
_symmetry.space_group_name_H-M   'P 1'
#
loop_
_entity.id
_entity.type
_entity.pdbx_description
1 polymer ?
#
loop_
_entity_poly.entity_id
_entity_poly.type
_entity_poly.pdbx_seq_one_letter_code
_entity_poly.pdbx_strand_id
1 'polypeptide(L)'
;MQLLLAEDEQKTIDYLTKGLREDGHIVDTVSNGADALALALVGEFDAIILDVMMPGLDGWEVLKCLRAAGRPTPVLFLTARDHVEDRVRGFDLGANDYLIKPFAFAELLARLRNLARLPKAAPGSSLMTVGDLEIDTLRHRVSRAGMGLQLTSKEYALLLLLARNQGRVLSRTLIAEAIWGLFHDQQANAVDALVRRLRALSL
;
A
#
# COMPACT_ATOMS: atom_id res chain seq x y z
N MET A 1 3.15 -0.27 -18.00
CA MET A 1 2.98 -1.21 -16.86
C MET A 1 1.93 -2.23 -17.22
N GLN A 2 2.02 -3.43 -16.70
CA GLN A 2 0.94 -4.41 -16.74
C GLN A 2 0.10 -4.27 -15.47
N LEU A 3 -1.17 -3.94 -15.63
CA LEU A 3 -2.10 -3.62 -14.54
C LEU A 3 -3.23 -4.64 -14.50
N LEU A 4 -3.66 -5.01 -13.30
CA LEU A 4 -4.93 -5.67 -13.07
C LEU A 4 -5.92 -4.65 -12.52
N LEU A 5 -7.06 -4.50 -13.16
CA LEU A 5 -8.19 -3.67 -12.71
C LEU A 5 -9.33 -4.57 -12.28
N ALA A 6 -9.66 -4.55 -10.99
CA ALA A 6 -10.79 -5.26 -10.40
C ALA A 6 -11.84 -4.23 -9.94
N GLU A 7 -12.98 -4.21 -10.59
CA GLU A 7 -14.06 -3.24 -10.41
C GLU A 7 -15.36 -3.89 -10.90
N ASP A 8 -16.47 -3.75 -10.22
CA ASP A 8 -17.73 -4.38 -10.61
C ASP A 8 -18.62 -3.49 -11.51
N GLU A 9 -18.39 -2.17 -11.50
CA GLU A 9 -19.13 -1.25 -12.33
C GLU A 9 -18.55 -1.17 -13.76
N GLN A 10 -19.27 -1.69 -14.75
CA GLN A 10 -18.80 -1.76 -16.14
C GLN A 10 -18.42 -0.39 -16.72
N LYS A 11 -19.15 0.68 -16.39
CA LYS A 11 -18.83 2.04 -16.85
C LYS A 11 -17.48 2.53 -16.32
N THR A 12 -17.18 2.23 -15.07
CA THR A 12 -15.89 2.54 -14.43
C THR A 12 -14.77 1.71 -15.06
N ILE A 13 -15.00 0.42 -15.31
CA ILE A 13 -14.04 -0.44 -16.04
C ILE A 13 -13.72 0.16 -17.41
N ASP A 14 -14.73 0.47 -18.21
CA ASP A 14 -14.55 0.99 -19.59
C ASP A 14 -13.80 2.32 -19.58
N TYR A 15 -14.17 3.23 -18.68
CA TYR A 15 -13.53 4.54 -18.53
C TYR A 15 -12.06 4.41 -18.14
N LEU A 16 -11.77 3.63 -17.10
CA LEU A 16 -10.42 3.45 -16.60
C LEU A 16 -9.55 2.69 -17.60
N THR A 17 -10.07 1.62 -18.18
CA THR A 17 -9.34 0.81 -19.17
C THR A 17 -8.95 1.65 -20.38
N LYS A 18 -9.86 2.46 -20.89
CA LYS A 18 -9.58 3.36 -22.02
C LYS A 18 -8.46 4.33 -21.67
N GLY A 19 -8.59 5.07 -20.56
CA GLY A 19 -7.60 6.08 -20.17
C GLY A 19 -6.23 5.47 -19.87
N LEU A 20 -6.18 4.32 -19.17
CA LEU A 20 -4.93 3.64 -18.86
C LEU A 20 -4.23 3.11 -20.11
N ARG A 21 -4.98 2.57 -21.09
CA ARG A 21 -4.42 2.13 -22.37
C ARG A 21 -3.91 3.29 -23.20
N GLU A 22 -4.59 4.43 -23.20
CA GLU A 22 -4.14 5.66 -23.86
C GLU A 22 -2.84 6.20 -23.23
N ASP A 23 -2.63 6.00 -21.92
CA ASP A 23 -1.35 6.31 -21.22
C ASP A 23 -0.27 5.22 -21.42
N GLY A 24 -0.51 4.22 -22.27
CA GLY A 24 0.46 3.19 -22.66
C GLY A 24 0.57 2.01 -21.68
N HIS A 25 -0.47 1.75 -20.87
CA HIS A 25 -0.52 0.59 -19.98
C HIS A 25 -1.22 -0.60 -20.64
N ILE A 26 -0.82 -1.80 -20.26
CA ILE A 26 -1.55 -3.04 -20.56
C ILE A 26 -2.48 -3.29 -19.36
N VAL A 27 -3.77 -3.49 -19.62
CA VAL A 27 -4.77 -3.59 -18.56
C VAL A 27 -5.60 -4.85 -18.76
N ASP A 28 -5.52 -5.75 -17.79
CA ASP A 28 -6.44 -6.88 -17.64
C ASP A 28 -7.55 -6.47 -16.67
N THR A 29 -8.78 -6.84 -16.97
CA THR A 29 -9.96 -6.41 -16.20
C THR A 29 -10.76 -7.59 -15.70
N VAL A 30 -11.26 -7.48 -14.48
CA VAL A 30 -12.19 -8.42 -13.86
C VAL A 30 -13.28 -7.67 -13.11
N SER A 31 -14.46 -8.29 -12.97
CA SER A 31 -15.63 -7.66 -12.36
C SER A 31 -16.02 -8.23 -10.99
N ASN A 32 -15.18 -9.08 -10.40
CA ASN A 32 -15.42 -9.66 -9.07
C ASN A 32 -14.11 -10.03 -8.38
N GLY A 33 -14.17 -10.17 -7.05
CA GLY A 33 -13.00 -10.44 -6.24
C GLY A 33 -12.40 -11.84 -6.40
N ALA A 34 -13.21 -12.84 -6.74
CA ALA A 34 -12.73 -14.22 -6.94
C ALA A 34 -11.81 -14.30 -8.17
N ASP A 35 -12.23 -13.72 -9.30
CA ASP A 35 -11.43 -13.65 -10.51
C ASP A 35 -10.21 -12.73 -10.32
N ALA A 36 -10.36 -11.63 -9.56
CA ALA A 36 -9.25 -10.76 -9.20
C ALA A 36 -8.17 -11.52 -8.44
N LEU A 37 -8.55 -12.30 -7.43
CA LEU A 37 -7.62 -13.12 -6.66
C LEU A 37 -6.96 -14.19 -7.53
N ALA A 38 -7.73 -14.91 -8.33
CA ALA A 38 -7.23 -15.97 -9.20
C ALA A 38 -6.16 -15.44 -10.18
N LEU A 39 -6.45 -14.31 -10.88
CA LEU A 39 -5.50 -13.70 -11.80
C LEU A 39 -4.28 -13.11 -11.08
N ALA A 40 -4.47 -12.45 -9.94
CA ALA A 40 -3.38 -11.85 -9.19
C ALA A 40 -2.42 -12.87 -8.56
N LEU A 41 -2.88 -14.11 -8.32
CA LEU A 41 -2.05 -15.20 -7.82
C LEU A 41 -1.13 -15.79 -8.90
N VAL A 42 -1.57 -15.84 -10.16
CA VAL A 42 -0.82 -16.49 -11.24
C VAL A 42 -0.14 -15.49 -12.18
N GLY A 43 -0.71 -14.27 -12.32
CA GLY A 43 -0.21 -13.23 -13.21
C GLY A 43 0.95 -12.43 -12.62
N GLU A 44 1.72 -11.80 -13.49
CA GLU A 44 2.79 -10.88 -13.15
C GLU A 44 2.32 -9.45 -13.45
N PHE A 45 1.82 -8.75 -12.43
CA PHE A 45 1.34 -7.38 -12.53
C PHE A 45 2.30 -6.40 -11.86
N ASP A 46 2.45 -5.22 -12.44
CA ASP A 46 3.22 -4.12 -11.86
C ASP A 46 2.44 -3.45 -10.72
N ALA A 47 1.11 -3.38 -10.83
CA ALA A 47 0.20 -2.95 -9.79
C ALA A 47 -1.21 -3.53 -10.01
N ILE A 48 -1.98 -3.60 -8.93
CA ILE A 48 -3.39 -3.98 -8.92
C ILE A 48 -4.20 -2.77 -8.50
N ILE A 49 -5.18 -2.39 -9.30
CA ILE A 49 -6.22 -1.42 -8.97
C ILE A 49 -7.43 -2.24 -8.51
N LEU A 50 -7.87 -2.05 -7.29
CA LEU A 50 -8.81 -2.95 -6.64
C LEU A 50 -9.94 -2.17 -5.97
N ASP A 51 -11.19 -2.35 -6.45
CA ASP A 51 -12.32 -1.82 -5.69
C ASP A 51 -12.50 -2.61 -4.39
N VAL A 52 -12.84 -1.89 -3.34
CA VAL A 52 -13.20 -2.49 -2.06
C VAL A 52 -14.57 -3.16 -2.13
N MET A 53 -15.51 -2.53 -2.82
CA MET A 53 -16.92 -2.93 -2.86
C MET A 53 -17.19 -3.82 -4.08
N MET A 54 -16.81 -5.09 -4.01
CA MET A 54 -17.11 -6.06 -5.08
C MET A 54 -18.02 -7.18 -4.57
N PRO A 55 -18.86 -7.76 -5.44
CA PRO A 55 -19.72 -8.87 -5.05
C PRO A 55 -18.91 -10.14 -4.74
N GLY A 56 -19.40 -10.90 -3.76
CA GLY A 56 -18.76 -12.14 -3.30
C GLY A 56 -17.56 -11.89 -2.42
N LEU A 57 -16.36 -11.96 -2.96
CA LEU A 57 -15.11 -11.68 -2.25
C LEU A 57 -14.81 -10.19 -2.37
N ASP A 58 -14.82 -9.46 -1.24
CA ASP A 58 -14.52 -8.03 -1.23
C ASP A 58 -13.02 -7.73 -1.44
N GLY A 59 -12.70 -6.47 -1.76
CA GLY A 59 -11.31 -6.08 -2.02
C GLY A 59 -10.37 -6.26 -0.82
N TRP A 60 -10.89 -6.17 0.40
CA TRP A 60 -10.11 -6.41 1.62
C TRP A 60 -9.69 -7.87 1.74
N GLU A 61 -10.63 -8.78 1.46
CA GLU A 61 -10.38 -10.22 1.49
C GLU A 61 -9.43 -10.64 0.37
N VAL A 62 -9.58 -10.07 -0.83
CA VAL A 62 -8.63 -10.28 -1.94
C VAL A 62 -7.22 -9.89 -1.51
N LEU A 63 -7.03 -8.67 -0.97
CA LEU A 63 -5.71 -8.21 -0.52
C LEU A 63 -5.14 -9.11 0.57
N LYS A 64 -5.95 -9.48 1.56
CA LYS A 64 -5.54 -10.38 2.65
C LYS A 64 -5.04 -11.73 2.11
N CYS A 65 -5.77 -12.33 1.17
CA CYS A 65 -5.38 -13.59 0.54
C CYS A 65 -4.09 -13.45 -0.28
N LEU A 66 -3.93 -12.35 -1.03
CA LEU A 66 -2.69 -12.07 -1.78
C LEU A 66 -1.47 -11.97 -0.85
N ARG A 67 -1.59 -11.26 0.26
CA ARG A 67 -0.51 -11.11 1.24
C ARG A 67 -0.21 -12.43 1.95
N ALA A 68 -1.23 -13.22 2.29
CA ALA A 68 -1.07 -14.56 2.86
C ALA A 68 -0.36 -15.52 1.89
N ALA A 69 -0.59 -15.37 0.58
CA ALA A 69 0.09 -16.13 -0.47
C ALA A 69 1.51 -15.62 -0.80
N GLY A 70 2.00 -14.61 -0.08
CA GLY A 70 3.33 -14.04 -0.29
C GLY A 70 3.45 -13.16 -1.55
N ARG A 71 2.33 -12.72 -2.14
CA ARG A 71 2.34 -11.85 -3.32
C ARG A 71 2.54 -10.39 -2.89
N PRO A 72 3.69 -9.77 -3.24
CA PRO A 72 4.01 -8.40 -2.84
C PRO A 72 3.49 -7.35 -3.83
N THR A 73 2.81 -7.77 -4.90
CA THR A 73 2.32 -6.85 -5.95
C THR A 73 1.64 -5.64 -5.32
N PRO A 74 2.04 -4.40 -5.70
CA PRO A 74 1.44 -3.19 -5.17
C PRO A 74 -0.06 -3.12 -5.45
N VAL A 75 -0.84 -2.74 -4.43
CA VAL A 75 -2.29 -2.60 -4.52
C VAL A 75 -2.70 -1.16 -4.23
N LEU A 76 -3.45 -0.57 -5.15
CA LEU A 76 -4.17 0.69 -5.02
C LEU A 76 -5.65 0.40 -4.86
N PHE A 77 -6.23 0.73 -3.72
CA PHE A 77 -7.68 0.66 -3.57
C PHE A 77 -8.39 1.82 -4.26
N LEU A 78 -9.46 1.49 -5.00
CA LEU A 78 -10.49 2.44 -5.43
C LEU A 78 -11.74 2.20 -4.59
N THR A 79 -12.36 3.24 -4.04
CA THR A 79 -13.53 3.03 -3.21
C THR A 79 -14.36 4.29 -3.00
N ALA A 80 -15.66 4.09 -2.81
CA ALA A 80 -16.56 5.14 -2.34
C ALA A 80 -16.49 5.39 -0.82
N ARG A 81 -15.74 4.54 -0.09
CA ARG A 81 -15.60 4.67 1.37
C ARG A 81 -14.54 5.71 1.70
N ASP A 82 -14.94 6.80 2.36
CA ASP A 82 -14.09 7.91 2.75
C ASP A 82 -13.70 7.91 4.25
N HIS A 83 -14.23 6.96 5.03
CA HIS A 83 -13.94 6.88 6.45
C HIS A 83 -12.46 6.60 6.72
N VAL A 84 -11.93 7.30 7.72
CA VAL A 84 -10.51 7.17 8.12
C VAL A 84 -10.19 5.74 8.55
N GLU A 85 -11.14 5.08 9.22
CA GLU A 85 -11.01 3.70 9.68
C GLU A 85 -10.83 2.71 8.52
N ASP A 86 -11.54 2.90 7.42
CA ASP A 86 -11.41 2.05 6.22
C ASP A 86 -10.04 2.20 5.58
N ARG A 87 -9.50 3.42 5.52
CA ARG A 87 -8.14 3.67 5.02
C ARG A 87 -7.07 3.05 5.90
N VAL A 88 -7.20 3.22 7.23
CA VAL A 88 -6.30 2.59 8.20
C VAL A 88 -6.31 1.09 8.03
N ARG A 89 -7.51 0.48 7.96
CA ARG A 89 -7.66 -0.95 7.71
C ARG A 89 -6.95 -1.40 6.42
N GLY A 90 -7.07 -0.62 5.33
CA GLY A 90 -6.41 -0.93 4.06
C GLY A 90 -4.90 -0.98 4.17
N PHE A 91 -4.32 0.02 4.83
CA PHE A 91 -2.88 0.06 5.06
C PHE A 91 -2.41 -1.04 6.01
N ASP A 92 -3.17 -1.35 7.05
CA ASP A 92 -2.87 -2.44 7.98
C ASP A 92 -2.88 -3.81 7.28
N LEU A 93 -3.73 -3.99 6.27
CA LEU A 93 -3.78 -5.18 5.42
C LEU A 93 -2.65 -5.23 4.37
N GLY A 94 -1.86 -4.17 4.24
CA GLY A 94 -0.73 -4.10 3.31
C GLY A 94 -1.08 -3.51 1.94
N ALA A 95 -2.13 -2.67 1.84
CA ALA A 95 -2.34 -1.82 0.67
C ALA A 95 -1.21 -0.79 0.56
N ASN A 96 -0.88 -0.41 -0.67
CA ASN A 96 0.19 0.54 -0.93
C ASN A 96 -0.34 1.97 -1.10
N ASP A 97 -1.59 2.13 -1.54
CA ASP A 97 -2.24 3.43 -1.68
C ASP A 97 -3.77 3.26 -1.72
N TYR A 98 -4.48 4.41 -1.65
CA TYR A 98 -5.92 4.48 -1.54
C TYR A 98 -6.44 5.70 -2.28
N LEU A 99 -7.46 5.54 -3.14
CA LEU A 99 -8.06 6.61 -3.93
C LEU A 99 -9.59 6.59 -3.78
N ILE A 100 -10.13 7.70 -3.31
CA ILE A 100 -11.57 7.83 -3.02
C ILE A 100 -12.31 8.26 -4.28
N LYS A 101 -13.42 7.59 -4.59
CA LYS A 101 -14.37 7.97 -5.65
C LYS A 101 -15.29 9.12 -5.15
N PRO A 102 -15.56 10.18 -5.97
CA PRO A 102 -15.03 10.41 -7.31
C PRO A 102 -13.62 11.00 -7.30
N PHE A 103 -12.80 10.65 -8.28
CA PHE A 103 -11.41 11.11 -8.41
C PHE A 103 -11.10 11.64 -9.80
N ALA A 104 -10.05 12.44 -9.91
CA ALA A 104 -9.52 12.85 -11.20
C ALA A 104 -8.63 11.74 -11.79
N PHE A 105 -8.77 11.43 -13.09
CA PHE A 105 -7.94 10.41 -13.75
C PHE A 105 -6.43 10.71 -13.63
N ALA A 106 -6.05 12.00 -13.68
CA ALA A 106 -4.67 12.43 -13.48
C ALA A 106 -4.12 12.05 -12.07
N GLU A 107 -4.97 12.03 -11.03
CA GLU A 107 -4.59 11.59 -9.70
C GLU A 107 -4.30 10.09 -9.68
N LEU A 108 -5.17 9.27 -10.29
CA LEU A 108 -4.93 7.84 -10.45
C LEU A 108 -3.58 7.57 -11.12
N LEU A 109 -3.29 8.23 -12.24
CA LEU A 109 -2.01 8.08 -12.93
C LEU A 109 -0.81 8.48 -12.07
N ALA A 110 -0.92 9.57 -11.31
CA ALA A 110 0.15 10.01 -10.41
C ALA A 110 0.44 8.96 -9.34
N ARG A 111 -0.59 8.36 -8.75
CA ARG A 111 -0.48 7.30 -7.74
C ARG A 111 0.12 6.02 -8.34
N LEU A 112 -0.34 5.59 -9.52
CA LEU A 112 0.23 4.43 -10.21
C LEU A 112 1.72 4.61 -10.53
N ARG A 113 2.13 5.81 -10.99
CA ARG A 113 3.55 6.12 -11.19
C ARG A 113 4.36 6.04 -9.89
N ASN A 114 3.80 6.44 -8.77
CA ASN A 114 4.45 6.29 -7.47
C ASN A 114 4.59 4.83 -7.06
N LEU A 115 3.54 4.01 -7.27
CA LEU A 115 3.60 2.57 -7.02
C LEU A 115 4.65 1.86 -7.87
N ALA A 116 4.79 2.26 -9.13
CA ALA A 116 5.80 1.69 -10.04
C ALA A 116 7.25 2.00 -9.62
N ARG A 117 7.46 3.05 -8.82
CA ARG A 117 8.78 3.41 -8.26
C ARG A 117 9.12 2.65 -6.98
N LEU A 118 8.15 1.97 -6.38
CA LEU A 118 8.44 1.10 -5.26
C LEU A 118 9.40 0.01 -5.72
N PRO A 119 10.48 -0.28 -4.97
CA PRO A 119 11.34 -1.41 -5.29
C PRO A 119 10.47 -2.64 -5.45
N LYS A 120 10.52 -3.30 -6.61
CA LYS A 120 9.88 -4.61 -6.76
C LYS A 120 10.54 -5.50 -5.72
N ALA A 121 9.77 -5.94 -4.72
CA ALA A 121 10.25 -6.94 -3.81
C ALA A 121 10.68 -8.15 -4.66
N ALA A 122 11.96 -8.52 -4.58
CA ALA A 122 12.42 -9.74 -5.23
C ALA A 122 11.51 -10.89 -4.77
N PRO A 123 11.10 -11.80 -5.65
CA PRO A 123 10.29 -12.94 -5.26
C PRO A 123 11.03 -13.68 -4.13
N GLY A 124 10.49 -13.58 -2.89
CA GLY A 124 11.06 -14.25 -1.73
C GLY A 124 11.67 -13.38 -0.63
N SER A 125 11.88 -12.07 -0.80
CA SER A 125 12.38 -11.23 0.31
C SER A 125 11.34 -10.21 0.76
N SER A 126 10.45 -10.63 1.64
CA SER A 126 9.67 -9.73 2.50
C SER A 126 10.55 -9.11 3.61
N LEU A 127 11.80 -9.55 3.70
CA LEU A 127 12.74 -9.16 4.74
C LEU A 127 13.59 -7.99 4.26
N MET A 128 13.39 -6.83 4.86
CA MET A 128 14.26 -5.66 4.70
C MET A 128 15.21 -5.60 5.87
N THR A 129 16.53 -5.50 5.59
CA THR A 129 17.55 -5.44 6.62
C THR A 129 18.18 -4.05 6.69
N VAL A 130 18.27 -3.48 7.86
CA VAL A 130 18.90 -2.19 8.15
C VAL A 130 19.81 -2.33 9.36
N GLY A 131 21.10 -2.55 9.13
CA GLY A 131 22.02 -2.90 10.21
C GLY A 131 21.65 -4.26 10.83
N ASP A 132 21.34 -4.26 12.13
CA ASP A 132 20.88 -5.42 12.90
C ASP A 132 19.34 -5.55 12.97
N LEU A 133 18.63 -4.64 12.26
CA LEU A 133 17.18 -4.61 12.21
C LEU A 133 16.67 -5.40 11.00
N GLU A 134 15.76 -6.32 11.25
CA GLU A 134 15.05 -7.09 10.22
C GLU A 134 13.57 -6.72 10.22
N ILE A 135 13.06 -6.29 9.09
CA ILE A 135 11.65 -5.88 8.90
C ILE A 135 11.01 -6.85 7.92
N ASP A 136 10.15 -7.72 8.40
CA ASP A 136 9.29 -8.56 7.56
C ASP A 136 8.06 -7.75 7.15
N THR A 137 8.09 -7.25 5.91
CA THR A 137 7.03 -6.39 5.39
C THR A 137 5.74 -7.14 5.07
N LEU A 138 5.80 -8.47 4.90
CA LEU A 138 4.61 -9.31 4.69
C LEU A 138 3.90 -9.63 5.99
N ARG A 139 4.68 -9.94 7.04
CA ARG A 139 4.11 -10.31 8.34
C ARG A 139 3.96 -9.12 9.29
N HIS A 140 4.36 -7.91 8.86
CA HIS A 140 4.42 -6.70 9.69
C HIS A 140 5.18 -6.97 11.01
N ARG A 141 6.25 -7.74 10.94
CA ARG A 141 7.09 -8.08 12.08
C ARG A 141 8.42 -7.39 11.96
N VAL A 142 8.92 -6.95 13.10
CA VAL A 142 10.23 -6.35 13.20
C VAL A 142 11.02 -7.10 14.26
N SER A 143 12.25 -7.45 13.94
CA SER A 143 13.20 -7.99 14.91
C SER A 143 14.50 -7.20 14.86
N ARG A 144 15.18 -7.15 15.99
CA ARG A 144 16.51 -6.59 16.12
C ARG A 144 17.43 -7.59 16.82
N ALA A 145 18.54 -7.94 16.19
CA ALA A 145 19.45 -8.98 16.67
C ALA A 145 18.71 -10.28 17.05
N GLY A 146 17.69 -10.67 16.26
CA GLY A 146 16.86 -11.86 16.48
C GLY A 146 15.75 -11.72 17.53
N MET A 147 15.65 -10.59 18.24
CA MET A 147 14.59 -10.32 19.20
C MET A 147 13.44 -9.55 18.55
N GLY A 148 12.21 -10.08 18.64
CA GLY A 148 11.01 -9.46 18.10
C GLY A 148 10.67 -8.15 18.81
N LEU A 149 10.42 -7.08 18.05
CA LEU A 149 9.95 -5.78 18.55
C LEU A 149 8.44 -5.68 18.40
N GLN A 150 7.75 -5.28 19.47
CA GLN A 150 6.32 -4.96 19.39
C GLN A 150 6.15 -3.48 19.10
N LEU A 151 5.67 -3.19 17.89
CA LEU A 151 5.43 -1.85 17.42
C LEU A 151 3.92 -1.62 17.23
N THR A 152 3.46 -0.42 17.55
CA THR A 152 2.14 0.03 17.10
C THR A 152 2.15 0.27 15.59
N SER A 153 0.98 0.29 14.94
CA SER A 153 0.85 0.52 13.49
C SER A 153 1.58 1.80 13.03
N LYS A 154 1.54 2.86 13.83
CA LYS A 154 2.23 4.13 13.52
C LYS A 154 3.75 4.06 13.70
N GLU A 155 4.22 3.37 14.70
CA GLU A 155 5.65 3.11 14.92
C GLU A 155 6.22 2.25 13.80
N TYR A 156 5.48 1.22 13.38
CA TYR A 156 5.85 0.38 12.23
C TYR A 156 5.89 1.20 10.94
N ALA A 157 4.86 2.02 10.66
CA ALA A 157 4.81 2.87 9.48
C ALA A 157 5.98 3.87 9.43
N LEU A 158 6.31 4.51 10.57
CA LEU A 158 7.48 5.40 10.65
C LEU A 158 8.78 4.64 10.42
N LEU A 159 8.96 3.49 11.06
CA LEU A 159 10.15 2.67 10.89
C LEU A 159 10.34 2.27 9.42
N LEU A 160 9.27 1.81 8.77
CA LEU A 160 9.30 1.41 7.37
C LEU A 160 9.60 2.60 6.44
N LEU A 161 9.02 3.78 6.73
CA LEU A 161 9.30 5.02 6.00
C LEU A 161 10.79 5.39 6.09
N LEU A 162 11.36 5.34 7.29
CA LEU A 162 12.79 5.63 7.52
C LEU A 162 13.69 4.60 6.86
N ALA A 163 13.37 3.31 6.99
CA ALA A 163 14.12 2.20 6.39
C ALA A 163 14.16 2.29 4.86
N ARG A 164 13.06 2.69 4.22
CA ARG A 164 12.99 2.90 2.76
C ARG A 164 13.73 4.14 2.28
N ASN A 165 13.98 5.10 3.15
CA ASN A 165 14.65 6.36 2.83
C ASN A 165 16.02 6.49 3.53
N GLN A 166 16.75 5.39 3.65
CA GLN A 166 18.10 5.40 4.21
C GLN A 166 19.00 6.43 3.51
N GLY A 167 19.77 7.18 4.33
CA GLY A 167 20.67 8.21 3.83
C GLY A 167 19.99 9.50 3.37
N ARG A 168 18.65 9.61 3.48
CA ARG A 168 17.90 10.83 3.15
C ARG A 168 17.36 11.50 4.41
N VAL A 169 17.41 12.83 4.42
CA VAL A 169 16.77 13.61 5.47
C VAL A 169 15.30 13.77 5.11
N LEU A 170 14.41 13.34 5.99
CA LEU A 170 12.96 13.52 5.83
C LEU A 170 12.50 14.70 6.69
N SER A 171 11.71 15.61 6.10
CA SER A 171 11.11 16.71 6.87
C SER A 171 9.99 16.18 7.78
N ARG A 172 9.73 16.92 8.89
CA ARG A 172 8.61 16.59 9.78
C ARG A 172 7.27 16.60 9.05
N THR A 173 7.08 17.54 8.13
CA THR A 173 5.88 17.64 7.31
C THR A 173 5.69 16.39 6.47
N LEU A 174 6.72 15.92 5.77
CA LEU A 174 6.67 14.71 4.97
C LEU A 174 6.34 13.47 5.84
N ILE A 175 6.95 13.37 7.02
CA ILE A 175 6.65 12.27 7.96
C ILE A 175 5.20 12.35 8.45
N ALA A 176 4.72 13.54 8.79
CA ALA A 176 3.34 13.74 9.24
C ALA A 176 2.34 13.39 8.14
N GLU A 177 2.56 13.87 6.92
CA GLU A 177 1.74 13.54 5.74
C GLU A 177 1.71 12.04 5.46
N ALA A 178 2.86 11.37 5.52
CA ALA A 178 2.96 9.93 5.26
C ALA A 178 2.24 9.06 6.31
N ILE A 179 2.21 9.50 7.58
CA ILE A 179 1.67 8.68 8.69
C ILE A 179 0.24 9.05 9.05
N TRP A 180 -0.16 10.32 8.88
CA TRP A 180 -1.49 10.83 9.28
C TRP A 180 -2.33 11.36 8.10
N GLY A 181 -1.74 11.56 6.91
CA GLY A 181 -2.40 12.12 5.71
C GLY A 181 -2.40 13.66 5.67
N LEU A 182 -2.83 14.23 4.53
CA LEU A 182 -2.69 15.65 4.17
C LEU A 182 -3.49 16.66 5.02
N PHE A 183 -4.33 16.25 5.96
CA PHE A 183 -5.27 17.15 6.65
C PHE A 183 -5.03 17.35 8.16
N HIS A 184 -3.82 17.08 8.66
CA HIS A 184 -3.54 17.20 10.09
C HIS A 184 -2.50 18.29 10.40
N ASP A 185 -2.96 19.53 10.50
CA ASP A 185 -2.16 20.74 10.71
C ASP A 185 -1.59 20.90 12.15
N GLN A 186 -1.83 19.97 13.07
CA GLN A 186 -1.45 20.13 14.50
C GLN A 186 -0.50 19.06 15.06
N GLN A 187 0.21 18.28 14.24
CA GLN A 187 0.93 17.11 14.76
C GLN A 187 2.46 17.13 14.70
N ALA A 188 3.09 18.28 14.65
CA ALA A 188 4.56 18.36 14.78
C ALA A 188 5.07 17.67 16.07
N ASN A 189 4.34 17.82 17.18
CA ASN A 189 4.63 17.14 18.45
C ASN A 189 4.42 15.62 18.41
N ALA A 190 3.49 15.14 17.57
CA ALA A 190 3.21 13.72 17.41
C ALA A 190 4.34 12.99 16.67
N VAL A 191 4.95 13.63 15.66
CA VAL A 191 6.13 13.11 14.97
C VAL A 191 7.29 12.94 15.93
N ASP A 192 7.59 13.97 16.73
CA ASP A 192 8.70 13.94 17.69
C ASP A 192 8.49 12.88 18.79
N ALA A 193 7.24 12.73 19.25
CA ALA A 193 6.89 11.69 20.22
C ALA A 193 7.08 10.29 19.62
N LEU A 194 6.66 10.08 18.36
CA LEU A 194 6.79 8.80 17.66
C LEU A 194 8.26 8.44 17.41
N VAL A 195 9.07 9.42 16.95
CA VAL A 195 10.52 9.25 16.77
C VAL A 195 11.21 8.91 18.09
N ARG A 196 10.82 9.58 19.19
CA ARG A 196 11.37 9.30 20.52
C ARG A 196 11.07 7.86 20.97
N ARG A 197 9.83 7.40 20.75
CA ARG A 197 9.42 6.02 21.08
C ARG A 197 10.21 5.00 20.27
N LEU A 198 10.33 5.21 18.95
CA LEU A 198 11.15 4.31 18.11
C LEU A 198 12.60 4.27 18.57
N ARG A 199 13.20 5.40 18.91
CA ARG A 199 14.57 5.43 19.45
C ARG A 199 14.70 4.66 20.75
N ALA A 200 13.71 4.74 21.64
CA ALA A 200 13.73 4.00 22.91
C ALA A 200 13.59 2.47 22.71
N LEU A 201 12.94 2.03 21.63
CA LEU A 201 12.85 0.60 21.28
C LEU A 201 14.08 0.11 20.50
N SER A 202 14.90 1.04 20.02
CA SER A 202 16.09 0.77 19.21
C SER A 202 17.40 0.82 20.03
N LEU A 203 17.32 1.09 21.32
CA LEU A 203 18.42 1.03 22.28
C LEU A 203 18.35 -0.26 23.11
#